data_ef05572600511127751299885c3686f5
#
_entry.id   ef05572600511127751299885c3686f5
#
_cell.length_a   1.000
_cell.length_b   1.000
_cell.length_c   1.000
_cell.angle_alpha   90.00
_cell.angle_beta   90.00
_cell.angle_gamma   90.00
#
_symmetry.space_group_name_H-M   'P 1'
#
loop_
_entity.id
_entity.type
_entity.pdbx_description
1 polymer ?
#
loop_
_entity_poly.entity_id
_entity_poly.type
_entity_poly.pdbx_seq_one_letter_code
_entity_poly.pdbx_strand_id
1 'polypeptide(L)'
;MASLVLGAVGSAAGPSLFGAGFTAFGLSISGAQIGGALGALAGSLIDSALMPGAHVNRTGPRLSDVNIQASTEGAPIPRGFGRMRVAGQLIWATKFRETETTTETGGGKGFGGGVSVSETDYTYSISFAVGLCEGVTSHLGRVWADGNLIDLSQFSTRFYRGDESQLPDPLIETVEGAGNTPAYRGLSYVVFEDLPLAGFGNRIPQLQFEVFRALSADRAGALENRMTAACLIPGAGEFVYAEDIVAADDGAGTTLVQNAHNAAGVADLTASLDQLQALAPNLSAVSLVTGWFGSDLRADHCTVKPGVETDTKNTYPQDWSVNGVVRADAHLVSRVDGKPAYGGTPSDESVVQAIAALKARGLQVMFAPFLFMDIPSGNALPDPYTGGGTQAAYPWRGRITCDPAPGVAGSPDRTAAATAQIDAFFGGATPSGFAVNGTSVSWAGGGDWGYRRMVLHYAHLCAASGGVDWFLIGSELRGLTRTRDGAASYPAVAQLRVLAADVRTILGPATKIGYAADWSEYNAHQTGDAPGALLFHLDPLWAD
;
A
#
# COMPACT_ATOMS: atom_id res chain seq x y z
N MET A 1 -24.18 41.82 28.21
CA MET A 1 -25.43 41.04 28.47
C MET A 1 -25.91 40.33 27.21
N ALA A 2 -25.97 41.01 26.07
CA ALA A 2 -26.36 40.36 24.79
C ALA A 2 -25.42 39.23 24.38
N SER A 3 -24.12 39.34 24.63
CA SER A 3 -23.12 38.30 24.36
C SER A 3 -23.36 37.00 25.13
N LEU A 4 -23.80 37.08 26.38
CA LEU A 4 -24.13 35.88 27.17
C LEU A 4 -25.41 35.19 26.68
N VAL A 5 -26.44 35.96 26.33
CA VAL A 5 -27.71 35.43 25.85
C VAL A 5 -27.56 34.82 24.46
N LEU A 6 -26.90 35.53 23.51
CA LEU A 6 -26.68 35.04 22.16
C LEU A 6 -25.66 33.91 22.12
N GLY A 7 -24.67 33.89 23.01
CA GLY A 7 -23.77 32.75 23.18
C GLY A 7 -24.50 31.47 23.61
N ALA A 8 -25.41 31.58 24.57
CA ALA A 8 -26.24 30.46 25.02
C ALA A 8 -27.23 29.98 23.94
N VAL A 9 -27.88 30.90 23.22
CA VAL A 9 -28.75 30.58 22.08
C VAL A 9 -27.95 29.97 20.93
N GLY A 10 -26.79 30.52 20.63
CA GLY A 10 -25.89 29.98 19.61
C GLY A 10 -25.42 28.57 19.95
N SER A 11 -25.07 28.28 21.20
CA SER A 11 -24.70 26.93 21.65
C SER A 11 -25.87 25.94 21.54
N ALA A 12 -27.09 26.37 21.83
CA ALA A 12 -28.28 25.54 21.72
C ALA A 12 -28.69 25.26 20.28
N ALA A 13 -28.52 26.22 19.37
CA ALA A 13 -28.84 26.12 17.95
C ALA A 13 -27.69 25.55 17.11
N GLY A 14 -26.46 25.56 17.63
CA GLY A 14 -25.26 25.13 16.94
C GLY A 14 -25.34 23.73 16.30
N PRO A 15 -25.83 22.71 17.01
CA PRO A 15 -25.96 21.36 16.43
C PRO A 15 -26.93 21.27 15.26
N SER A 16 -27.97 22.09 15.22
CA SER A 16 -28.95 22.12 14.12
C SER A 16 -28.46 22.91 12.90
N LEU A 17 -27.56 23.89 13.10
CA LEU A 17 -27.01 24.74 12.04
C LEU A 17 -25.70 24.22 11.47
N PHE A 18 -24.86 23.57 12.28
CA PHE A 18 -23.51 23.13 11.94
C PHE A 18 -23.32 21.61 12.10
N GLY A 19 -24.40 20.84 12.29
CA GLY A 19 -24.37 19.41 12.48
C GLY A 19 -23.61 18.95 13.72
N ALA A 20 -23.08 17.74 13.69
CA ALA A 20 -22.31 17.16 14.80
C ALA A 20 -20.95 17.84 15.04
N GLY A 21 -20.57 18.78 14.20
CA GLY A 21 -19.23 19.39 14.19
C GLY A 21 -18.29 18.68 13.21
N PHE A 22 -17.01 19.04 13.24
CA PHE A 22 -15.98 18.40 12.42
C PHE A 22 -14.76 18.06 13.26
N THR A 23 -14.02 17.06 12.79
CA THR A 23 -12.76 16.65 13.41
C THR A 23 -11.62 16.99 12.45
N ALA A 24 -10.69 17.82 12.88
CA ALA A 24 -9.47 18.13 12.14
C ALA A 24 -8.28 17.96 13.10
N PHE A 25 -7.21 17.34 12.62
CA PHE A 25 -5.98 17.10 13.40
C PHE A 25 -6.20 16.40 14.75
N GLY A 26 -7.21 15.50 14.84
CA GLY A 26 -7.54 14.79 16.08
C GLY A 26 -8.31 15.60 17.12
N LEU A 27 -8.69 16.84 16.83
CA LEU A 27 -9.54 17.68 17.66
C LEU A 27 -10.97 17.67 17.13
N SER A 28 -11.94 17.31 18.00
CA SER A 28 -13.36 17.37 17.69
C SER A 28 -13.94 18.70 18.16
N ILE A 29 -14.40 19.52 17.23
CA ILE A 29 -15.12 20.76 17.51
C ILE A 29 -16.59 20.49 17.27
N SER A 30 -17.40 20.54 18.33
CA SER A 30 -18.83 20.27 18.22
C SER A 30 -19.58 21.46 17.61
N GLY A 31 -20.71 21.18 16.94
CA GLY A 31 -21.61 22.23 16.44
C GLY A 31 -22.07 23.21 17.50
N ALA A 32 -22.22 22.77 18.76
CA ALA A 32 -22.53 23.61 19.89
C ALA A 32 -21.41 24.61 20.23
N GLN A 33 -20.15 24.20 20.14
CA GLN A 33 -19.00 25.08 20.36
C GLN A 33 -18.89 26.14 19.26
N ILE A 34 -19.10 25.75 18.00
CA ILE A 34 -19.11 26.70 16.87
C ILE A 34 -20.25 27.68 17.00
N GLY A 35 -21.45 27.19 17.28
CA GLY A 35 -22.64 28.05 17.47
C GLY A 35 -22.50 28.97 18.66
N GLY A 36 -21.94 28.49 19.79
CA GLY A 36 -21.67 29.29 20.97
C GLY A 36 -20.67 30.41 20.73
N ALA A 37 -19.58 30.12 20.01
CA ALA A 37 -18.57 31.10 19.64
C ALA A 37 -19.14 32.19 18.71
N LEU A 38 -19.90 31.80 17.68
CA LEU A 38 -20.56 32.76 16.77
C LEU A 38 -21.65 33.57 17.47
N GLY A 39 -22.44 32.96 18.35
CA GLY A 39 -23.46 33.65 19.13
C GLY A 39 -22.86 34.67 20.13
N ALA A 40 -21.74 34.31 20.76
CA ALA A 40 -21.00 35.21 21.64
C ALA A 40 -20.38 36.39 20.88
N LEU A 41 -19.84 36.14 19.67
CA LEU A 41 -19.34 37.18 18.76
C LEU A 41 -20.45 38.15 18.33
N ALA A 42 -21.60 37.64 17.88
CA ALA A 42 -22.73 38.47 17.51
C ALA A 42 -23.26 39.28 18.71
N GLY A 43 -23.33 38.66 19.90
CA GLY A 43 -23.72 39.33 21.13
C GLY A 43 -22.75 40.42 21.57
N SER A 44 -21.45 40.22 21.38
CA SER A 44 -20.43 41.23 21.71
C SER A 44 -20.51 42.47 20.79
N LEU A 45 -20.89 42.26 19.51
CA LEU A 45 -21.13 43.37 18.58
C LEU A 45 -22.34 44.20 18.98
N ILE A 46 -23.40 43.58 19.51
CA ILE A 46 -24.60 44.29 20.04
C ILE A 46 -24.27 45.00 21.33
N ASP A 47 -23.58 44.35 22.27
CA ASP A 47 -23.16 44.97 23.53
C ASP A 47 -22.25 46.18 23.29
N SER A 48 -21.38 46.10 22.26
CA SER A 48 -20.46 47.20 21.91
C SER A 48 -21.13 48.33 21.11
N ALA A 49 -22.20 48.05 20.36
CA ALA A 49 -22.99 49.09 19.66
C ALA A 49 -23.82 49.93 20.64
N LEU A 50 -24.11 49.41 21.83
CA LEU A 50 -24.84 50.11 22.92
C LEU A 50 -23.92 50.95 23.82
N MET A 51 -22.58 50.81 23.67
CA MET A 51 -21.60 51.61 24.41
C MET A 51 -20.66 52.36 23.42
N PRO A 52 -20.93 53.63 23.10
CA PRO A 52 -20.07 54.37 22.18
C PRO A 52 -18.65 54.55 22.74
N GLY A 53 -17.64 54.04 22.02
CA GLY A 53 -16.24 54.33 22.29
C GLY A 53 -15.43 53.28 23.05
N ALA A 54 -15.93 52.06 23.25
CA ALA A 54 -15.14 51.00 23.90
C ALA A 54 -14.28 50.23 22.89
N HIS A 55 -12.97 50.34 23.02
CA HIS A 55 -12.03 49.39 22.43
C HIS A 55 -11.98 48.12 23.31
N VAL A 56 -12.39 46.98 22.77
CA VAL A 56 -12.28 45.68 23.46
C VAL A 56 -11.04 44.97 22.99
N ASN A 57 -10.00 44.93 23.79
CA ASN A 57 -8.81 44.10 23.57
C ASN A 57 -9.05 42.72 24.20
N ARG A 58 -9.10 41.69 23.39
CA ARG A 58 -9.06 40.29 23.85
C ARG A 58 -7.65 39.75 23.66
N THR A 59 -7.10 39.20 24.72
CA THR A 59 -5.80 38.54 24.72
C THR A 59 -6.06 37.06 24.91
N GLY A 60 -5.62 36.23 23.95
CA GLY A 60 -5.67 34.78 24.05
C GLY A 60 -4.79 34.24 25.19
N PRO A 61 -4.99 32.98 25.61
CA PRO A 61 -4.21 32.38 26.68
C PRO A 61 -2.73 32.28 26.31
N ARG A 62 -1.87 32.72 27.21
CA ARG A 62 -0.42 32.50 27.11
C ARG A 62 -0.04 31.17 27.76
N LEU A 63 1.06 30.59 27.28
CA LEU A 63 1.65 29.37 27.84
C LEU A 63 2.04 29.61 29.30
N SER A 64 1.35 28.95 30.25
CA SER A 64 1.58 29.11 31.69
C SER A 64 2.42 28.00 32.29
N ASP A 65 2.39 26.79 31.70
CA ASP A 65 3.14 25.61 32.16
C ASP A 65 3.67 24.79 30.99
N VAL A 66 4.94 24.40 31.06
CA VAL A 66 5.62 23.62 30.05
C VAL A 66 5.74 22.18 30.55
N ASN A 67 4.86 21.30 30.07
CA ASN A 67 5.05 19.86 30.20
C ASN A 67 5.88 19.35 29.03
N ILE A 68 7.13 18.98 29.28
CA ILE A 68 8.08 18.48 28.29
C ILE A 68 8.16 16.96 28.40
N GLN A 69 8.29 16.26 27.26
CA GLN A 69 8.74 14.87 27.22
C GLN A 69 10.06 14.74 28.01
N ALA A 70 10.16 13.76 28.91
CA ALA A 70 11.24 13.70 29.86
C ALA A 70 12.64 13.77 29.20
N SER A 71 13.41 14.78 29.61
CA SER A 71 14.85 14.83 29.47
C SER A 71 15.42 14.56 30.85
N THR A 72 15.72 13.30 31.15
CA THR A 72 16.28 12.93 32.44
C THR A 72 17.75 12.62 32.25
N GLU A 73 18.64 13.40 32.89
CA GLU A 73 20.07 13.10 32.91
C GLU A 73 20.29 11.69 33.48
N GLY A 74 21.11 10.88 32.79
CA GLY A 74 21.37 9.50 33.16
C GLY A 74 20.29 8.48 32.74
N ALA A 75 19.25 8.90 32.04
CA ALA A 75 18.30 7.94 31.48
C ALA A 75 18.96 7.07 30.39
N PRO A 76 18.73 5.74 30.39
CA PRO A 76 19.36 4.85 29.43
C PRO A 76 18.85 5.12 28.00
N ILE A 77 19.78 5.21 27.05
CA ILE A 77 19.45 5.23 25.63
C ILE A 77 19.14 3.78 25.22
N PRO A 78 17.97 3.51 24.61
CA PRO A 78 17.62 2.14 24.22
C PRO A 78 18.55 1.65 23.11
N ARG A 79 18.85 0.37 23.14
CA ARG A 79 19.49 -0.36 22.04
C ARG A 79 18.53 -1.42 21.54
N GLY A 80 18.17 -1.33 20.29
CA GLY A 80 17.21 -2.23 19.71
C GLY A 80 17.72 -2.91 18.43
N PHE A 81 16.99 -3.93 17.95
CA PHE A 81 17.30 -4.66 16.72
C PHE A 81 16.01 -4.96 15.96
N GLY A 82 16.10 -4.99 14.63
CA GLY A 82 14.97 -5.18 13.77
C GLY A 82 14.04 -3.96 13.74
N ARG A 83 12.74 -4.18 13.65
CA ARG A 83 11.71 -3.15 13.62
C ARG A 83 11.10 -2.97 15.01
N MET A 84 11.15 -1.77 15.55
CA MET A 84 10.63 -1.50 16.89
C MET A 84 10.07 -0.09 17.01
N ARG A 85 9.19 0.10 17.98
CA ARG A 85 8.67 1.40 18.39
C ARG A 85 9.40 1.86 19.65
N VAL A 86 10.06 3.01 19.59
CA VAL A 86 10.82 3.59 20.69
C VAL A 86 10.22 4.93 21.11
N ALA A 87 10.24 5.20 22.41
CA ALA A 87 10.01 6.54 22.92
C ALA A 87 11.35 7.29 22.83
N GLY A 88 11.35 8.42 22.16
CA GLY A 88 12.56 9.22 22.09
C GLY A 88 12.84 10.00 23.37
N GLN A 89 14.08 10.43 23.57
CA GLN A 89 14.50 11.33 24.64
C GLN A 89 14.90 12.67 24.06
N LEU A 90 14.42 13.76 24.66
CA LEU A 90 14.82 15.10 24.26
C LEU A 90 16.30 15.31 24.60
N ILE A 91 17.14 15.51 23.58
CA ILE A 91 18.59 15.71 23.73
C ILE A 91 19.02 17.16 23.54
N TRP A 92 18.20 17.97 22.87
CA TRP A 92 18.42 19.40 22.64
C TRP A 92 17.11 20.11 22.34
N ALA A 93 16.96 21.39 22.73
CA ALA A 93 15.84 22.22 22.37
C ALA A 93 16.18 23.71 22.44
N THR A 94 15.54 24.51 21.58
CA THR A 94 15.55 25.97 21.67
C THR A 94 14.58 26.47 22.74
N LYS A 95 14.57 27.78 22.97
CA LYS A 95 13.46 28.43 23.65
C LYS A 95 12.20 28.43 22.78
N PHE A 96 11.04 28.45 23.41
CA PHE A 96 9.78 28.63 22.70
C PHE A 96 9.78 29.97 21.97
N ARG A 97 9.34 29.96 20.71
CA ARG A 97 9.13 31.14 19.91
C ARG A 97 7.64 31.47 19.96
N GLU A 98 7.32 32.62 20.56
CA GLU A 98 5.96 33.16 20.58
C GLU A 98 5.75 34.02 19.32
N THR A 99 4.66 33.82 18.61
CA THR A 99 4.21 34.65 17.49
C THR A 99 2.87 35.23 17.85
N GLU A 100 2.81 36.54 17.88
CA GLU A 100 1.59 37.31 18.15
C GLU A 100 0.92 37.62 16.82
N THR A 101 -0.38 37.30 16.72
CA THR A 101 -1.22 37.64 15.58
C THR A 101 -2.40 38.47 16.06
N THR A 102 -2.46 39.74 15.68
CA THR A 102 -3.56 40.63 15.99
C THR A 102 -4.48 40.76 14.80
N THR A 103 -5.73 40.34 14.97
CA THR A 103 -6.76 40.47 13.95
C THR A 103 -7.73 41.58 14.35
N GLU A 104 -7.83 42.63 13.56
CA GLU A 104 -8.82 43.69 13.73
C GLU A 104 -10.08 43.36 12.94
N THR A 105 -11.19 43.17 13.64
CA THR A 105 -12.49 42.94 13.03
C THR A 105 -13.41 44.14 13.35
N GLY A 106 -13.76 44.89 12.30
CA GLY A 106 -14.73 45.99 12.41
C GLY A 106 -14.21 47.32 11.89
N GLY A 107 -14.90 47.89 10.94
CA GLY A 107 -14.57 49.16 10.31
C GLY A 107 -15.37 49.38 9.03
N GLY A 108 -16.69 49.15 9.07
CA GLY A 108 -17.58 49.62 7.99
C GLY A 108 -17.72 51.14 8.08
N LYS A 109 -17.37 51.92 7.05
CA LYS A 109 -17.68 53.34 6.91
C LYS A 109 -19.20 53.50 6.77
N GLY A 110 -19.90 53.51 7.91
CA GLY A 110 -21.31 53.87 8.02
C GLY A 110 -21.48 54.87 9.15
N PHE A 111 -22.36 55.88 8.96
CA PHE A 111 -22.69 56.94 9.89
C PHE A 111 -23.12 56.40 11.26
N GLY A 112 -22.20 56.43 12.25
CA GLY A 112 -22.44 55.98 13.63
C GLY A 112 -21.21 55.17 14.11
N GLY A 113 -20.48 55.67 15.10
CA GLY A 113 -19.18 55.17 15.59
C GLY A 113 -19.05 53.66 15.62
N GLY A 114 -18.25 53.13 14.71
CA GLY A 114 -17.97 51.69 14.62
C GLY A 114 -17.03 51.27 15.76
N VAL A 115 -17.38 50.18 16.44
CA VAL A 115 -16.50 49.52 17.42
C VAL A 115 -15.52 48.65 16.66
N SER A 116 -14.23 48.87 16.82
CA SER A 116 -13.19 47.93 16.38
C SER A 116 -12.90 46.93 17.52
N VAL A 117 -12.97 45.64 17.22
CA VAL A 117 -12.53 44.61 18.13
C VAL A 117 -11.15 44.14 17.63
N SER A 118 -10.15 44.30 18.47
CA SER A 118 -8.81 43.75 18.26
C SER A 118 -8.70 42.46 19.06
N GLU A 119 -8.48 41.33 18.40
CA GLU A 119 -8.22 40.03 18.99
C GLU A 119 -6.77 39.65 18.75
N THR A 120 -6.04 39.42 19.83
CA THR A 120 -4.63 39.04 19.78
C THR A 120 -4.50 37.58 20.20
N ASP A 121 -4.09 36.75 19.25
CA ASP A 121 -3.81 35.32 19.46
C ASP A 121 -2.31 35.08 19.51
N TYR A 122 -1.89 34.17 20.38
CA TYR A 122 -0.51 33.73 20.52
C TYR A 122 -0.37 32.31 20.01
N THR A 123 0.53 32.10 19.06
CA THR A 123 0.96 30.78 18.60
C THR A 123 2.40 30.53 19.00
N TYR A 124 2.73 29.28 19.24
CA TYR A 124 4.05 28.89 19.70
C TYR A 124 4.68 27.86 18.75
N SER A 125 5.99 28.00 18.53
CA SER A 125 6.79 26.99 17.87
C SER A 125 8.08 26.73 18.65
N ILE A 126 8.71 25.57 18.38
CA ILE A 126 9.98 25.21 19.03
C ILE A 126 10.78 24.31 18.10
N SER A 127 12.11 24.46 18.11
CA SER A 127 13.03 23.52 17.49
C SER A 127 13.66 22.64 18.55
N PHE A 128 13.72 21.32 18.28
CA PHE A 128 14.29 20.36 19.24
C PHE A 128 14.80 19.11 18.55
N ALA A 129 15.67 18.38 19.24
CA ALA A 129 16.20 17.10 18.81
C ALA A 129 15.81 15.99 19.78
N VAL A 130 15.39 14.85 19.22
CA VAL A 130 14.97 13.65 19.96
C VAL A 130 15.91 12.51 19.65
N GLY A 131 16.67 12.05 20.63
CA GLY A 131 17.50 10.85 20.54
C GLY A 131 16.63 9.58 20.56
N LEU A 132 16.89 8.65 19.67
CA LEU A 132 16.06 7.47 19.45
C LEU A 132 16.67 6.20 20.05
N CYS A 133 17.83 5.79 19.53
CA CYS A 133 18.51 4.60 20.02
C CYS A 133 20.03 4.65 19.76
N GLU A 134 20.77 3.85 20.52
CA GLU A 134 22.21 3.68 20.35
C GLU A 134 22.50 2.89 19.07
N GLY A 135 23.51 3.34 18.33
CA GLY A 135 24.03 2.73 17.11
C GLY A 135 23.27 3.12 15.85
N VAL A 136 23.71 2.58 14.71
CA VAL A 136 23.20 2.97 13.39
C VAL A 136 21.79 2.45 13.19
N THR A 137 20.87 3.37 12.90
CA THR A 137 19.49 3.07 12.51
C THR A 137 19.37 3.14 10.98
N SER A 138 18.86 2.10 10.35
CA SER A 138 18.79 2.00 8.89
C SER A 138 17.73 2.91 8.30
N HIS A 139 16.56 2.98 8.95
CA HIS A 139 15.39 3.71 8.45
C HIS A 139 14.52 4.19 9.61
N LEU A 140 13.84 5.34 9.40
CA LEU A 140 12.80 5.88 10.26
C LEU A 140 11.44 5.61 9.58
N GLY A 141 10.56 4.89 10.27
CA GLY A 141 9.22 4.57 9.79
C GLY A 141 8.17 5.53 10.33
N ARG A 142 7.08 4.98 10.86
CA ARG A 142 5.95 5.74 11.40
C ARG A 142 6.34 6.53 12.64
N VAL A 143 5.71 7.70 12.80
CA VAL A 143 5.90 8.54 13.98
C VAL A 143 4.53 8.87 14.60
N TRP A 144 4.46 8.82 15.91
CA TRP A 144 3.25 9.15 16.66
C TRP A 144 3.52 10.33 17.59
N ALA A 145 2.55 11.23 17.66
CA ALA A 145 2.49 12.32 18.62
C ALA A 145 1.25 12.10 19.51
N ASP A 146 1.44 12.01 20.82
CA ASP A 146 0.37 11.73 21.79
C ASP A 146 -0.46 10.47 21.45
N GLY A 147 0.19 9.47 20.86
CA GLY A 147 -0.44 8.21 20.44
C GLY A 147 -1.08 8.24 19.05
N ASN A 148 -1.23 9.40 18.42
CA ASN A 148 -1.78 9.55 17.07
C ASN A 148 -0.67 9.53 16.02
N LEU A 149 -0.91 8.85 14.91
CA LEU A 149 0.00 8.84 13.77
C LEU A 149 0.08 10.25 13.17
N ILE A 150 1.29 10.73 12.92
CA ILE A 150 1.54 12.01 12.26
C ILE A 150 2.31 11.80 10.96
N ASP A 151 2.08 12.69 10.01
CA ASP A 151 2.80 12.76 8.75
C ASP A 151 3.97 13.73 8.88
N LEU A 152 5.20 13.20 8.87
CA LEU A 152 6.41 14.01 8.99
C LEU A 152 6.66 14.95 7.80
N SER A 153 6.07 14.69 6.64
CA SER A 153 6.21 15.55 5.46
C SER A 153 5.61 16.95 5.66
N GLN A 154 4.69 17.08 6.64
CA GLN A 154 4.08 18.35 7.02
C GLN A 154 4.96 19.23 7.91
N PHE A 155 6.09 18.71 8.36
CA PHE A 155 7.00 19.37 9.30
C PHE A 155 8.42 19.42 8.74
N SER A 156 9.17 20.46 9.11
CA SER A 156 10.60 20.50 8.82
C SER A 156 11.35 19.56 9.77
N THR A 157 11.75 18.40 9.25
CA THR A 157 12.44 17.38 10.05
C THR A 157 13.70 16.88 9.35
N ARG A 158 14.70 16.48 10.15
CA ARG A 158 15.91 15.81 9.67
C ARG A 158 16.19 14.59 10.54
N PHE A 159 16.42 13.45 9.88
CA PHE A 159 16.77 12.21 10.54
C PHE A 159 18.26 11.93 10.41
N TYR A 160 18.89 11.65 11.53
CA TYR A 160 20.29 11.29 11.66
C TYR A 160 20.41 9.84 12.10
N ARG A 161 21.18 9.07 11.35
CA ARG A 161 21.23 7.61 11.49
C ARG A 161 22.11 7.12 12.64
N GLY A 162 23.03 7.96 13.15
CA GLY A 162 23.96 7.59 14.21
C GLY A 162 25.22 6.89 13.72
N ASP A 163 25.60 7.05 12.43
CA ASP A 163 26.83 6.49 11.90
C ASP A 163 28.07 7.31 12.30
N GLU A 164 29.26 6.72 12.10
CA GLU A 164 30.53 7.34 12.46
C GLU A 164 30.92 8.53 11.57
N SER A 165 30.30 8.67 10.41
CA SER A 165 30.50 9.78 9.47
C SER A 165 29.56 10.95 9.72
N GLN A 166 28.60 10.81 10.64
CA GLN A 166 27.59 11.80 10.96
C GLN A 166 28.20 13.14 11.33
N LEU A 167 27.66 14.21 10.71
CA LEU A 167 28.04 15.59 10.98
C LEU A 167 27.05 16.24 11.96
N PRO A 168 27.44 17.32 12.65
CA PRO A 168 26.53 18.12 13.45
C PRO A 168 25.33 18.62 12.64
N ASP A 169 24.16 18.74 13.27
CA ASP A 169 22.99 19.34 12.64
C ASP A 169 23.22 20.84 12.44
N PRO A 170 22.96 21.40 11.23
CA PRO A 170 23.22 22.81 10.91
C PRO A 170 22.45 23.80 11.77
N LEU A 171 21.22 23.45 12.19
CA LEU A 171 20.44 24.32 13.07
C LEU A 171 21.03 24.35 14.46
N ILE A 172 21.39 23.19 15.03
CA ILE A 172 22.03 23.12 16.34
C ILE A 172 23.36 23.88 16.31
N GLU A 173 24.15 23.70 15.25
CA GLU A 173 25.42 24.42 15.07
C GLU A 173 25.23 25.94 14.96
N THR A 174 24.15 26.39 14.31
CA THR A 174 23.82 27.82 14.23
C THR A 174 23.47 28.40 15.60
N VAL A 175 22.79 27.63 16.46
CA VAL A 175 22.35 28.09 17.79
C VAL A 175 23.47 28.01 18.82
N GLU A 176 24.24 26.89 18.85
CA GLU A 176 25.26 26.63 19.87
C GLU A 176 26.64 27.16 19.46
N GLY A 177 26.86 27.45 18.20
CA GLY A 177 28.12 27.90 17.63
C GLY A 177 28.95 26.78 17.01
N ALA A 178 29.67 27.13 15.96
CA ALA A 178 30.56 26.22 15.26
C ALA A 178 31.64 25.65 16.19
N GLY A 179 31.80 24.33 16.19
CA GLY A 179 32.75 23.60 17.03
C GLY A 179 32.25 23.27 18.45
N ASN A 180 31.11 23.80 18.88
CA ASN A 180 30.48 23.47 20.16
C ASN A 180 29.39 22.41 20.05
N THR A 181 28.99 22.07 18.83
CA THR A 181 27.87 21.13 18.56
C THR A 181 28.41 19.73 18.37
N PRO A 182 27.98 18.75 19.18
CA PRO A 182 28.33 17.36 18.97
C PRO A 182 27.61 16.81 17.73
N ALA A 183 28.28 15.94 16.99
CA ALA A 183 27.68 15.24 15.86
C ALA A 183 26.77 14.06 16.31
N TYR A 184 26.71 13.74 17.59
CA TYR A 184 25.97 12.62 18.18
C TYR A 184 26.24 11.28 17.48
N ARG A 185 27.49 11.01 17.05
CA ARG A 185 27.89 9.72 16.47
C ARG A 185 27.58 8.58 17.44
N GLY A 186 27.10 7.47 16.90
CA GLY A 186 26.63 6.35 17.72
C GLY A 186 25.23 6.53 18.31
N LEU A 187 24.55 7.65 18.04
CA LEU A 187 23.16 7.91 18.43
C LEU A 187 22.34 8.30 17.21
N SER A 188 21.27 7.55 16.92
CA SER A 188 20.28 8.01 15.95
C SER A 188 19.33 9.01 16.58
N TYR A 189 19.00 10.09 15.88
CA TYR A 189 18.12 11.14 16.37
C TYR A 189 17.36 11.85 15.26
N VAL A 190 16.27 12.54 15.62
CA VAL A 190 15.48 13.37 14.72
C VAL A 190 15.48 14.80 15.22
N VAL A 191 15.70 15.75 14.32
CA VAL A 191 15.54 17.19 14.58
C VAL A 191 14.20 17.65 14.02
N PHE A 192 13.43 18.35 14.83
CA PHE A 192 12.27 19.12 14.42
C PHE A 192 12.65 20.60 14.42
N GLU A 193 12.44 21.26 13.30
CA GLU A 193 12.72 22.69 13.16
C GLU A 193 11.41 23.48 13.11
N ASP A 194 11.31 24.45 14.04
CA ASP A 194 10.12 25.31 14.19
C ASP A 194 8.78 24.57 14.23
N LEU A 195 8.71 23.43 14.96
CA LEU A 195 7.48 22.66 15.09
C LEU A 195 6.36 23.54 15.65
N PRO A 196 5.24 23.76 14.92
CA PRO A 196 4.10 24.51 15.42
C PRO A 196 3.36 23.72 16.51
N LEU A 197 3.13 24.34 17.68
CA LEU A 197 2.59 23.65 18.83
C LEU A 197 1.07 23.79 19.01
N ALA A 198 0.41 24.61 18.20
CA ALA A 198 -1.04 24.85 18.32
C ALA A 198 -1.86 23.56 18.23
N GLY A 199 -1.50 22.65 17.31
CA GLY A 199 -2.13 21.34 17.13
C GLY A 199 -1.87 20.35 18.30
N PHE A 200 -0.92 20.65 19.18
CA PHE A 200 -0.51 19.80 20.31
C PHE A 200 -0.81 20.44 21.68
N GLY A 201 -1.72 21.41 21.71
CA GLY A 201 -2.08 22.10 22.96
C GLY A 201 -0.97 22.98 23.51
N ASN A 202 -0.18 23.61 22.63
CA ASN A 202 0.96 24.48 22.96
C ASN A 202 2.03 23.82 23.85
N ARG A 203 2.29 22.54 23.66
CA ARG A 203 3.36 21.77 24.32
C ARG A 203 4.09 20.88 23.33
N ILE A 204 5.27 20.41 23.66
CA ILE A 204 5.94 19.35 22.91
C ILE A 204 5.14 18.05 23.11
N PRO A 205 4.64 17.41 22.03
CA PRO A 205 3.89 16.17 22.15
C PRO A 205 4.77 15.02 22.62
N GLN A 206 4.17 13.98 23.20
CA GLN A 206 4.90 12.73 23.47
C GLN A 206 5.13 11.99 22.15
N LEU A 207 6.35 12.08 21.66
CA LEU A 207 6.74 11.46 20.39
C LEU A 207 7.16 10.01 20.60
N GLN A 208 6.77 9.17 19.65
CA GLN A 208 7.24 7.79 19.54
C GLN A 208 7.58 7.52 18.07
N PHE A 209 8.61 6.72 17.86
CA PHE A 209 9.21 6.52 16.55
C PHE A 209 9.33 5.04 16.24
N GLU A 210 8.94 4.64 15.05
CA GLU A 210 9.24 3.33 14.51
C GLU A 210 10.63 3.39 13.87
N VAL A 211 11.54 2.61 14.38
CA VAL A 211 12.93 2.55 13.89
C VAL A 211 13.24 1.17 13.34
N PHE A 212 14.02 1.15 12.27
CA PHE A 212 14.51 -0.06 11.63
C PHE A 212 16.02 -0.12 11.81
N ARG A 213 16.50 -1.18 12.45
CA ARG A 213 17.91 -1.42 12.62
C ARG A 213 18.29 -2.78 12.08
N ALA A 214 19.04 -2.80 10.98
CA ALA A 214 19.63 -4.03 10.48
C ALA A 214 20.62 -4.60 11.51
N LEU A 215 20.72 -5.91 11.55
CA LEU A 215 21.76 -6.57 12.33
C LEU A 215 23.13 -6.26 11.72
N SER A 216 24.12 -6.14 12.58
CA SER A 216 25.50 -5.90 12.14
C SER A 216 26.00 -7.06 11.27
N ALA A 217 26.90 -6.77 10.33
CA ALA A 217 27.42 -7.74 9.37
C ALA A 217 28.16 -8.93 10.03
N ASP A 218 28.66 -8.79 11.26
CA ASP A 218 29.25 -9.87 12.05
C ASP A 218 28.23 -10.96 12.45
N ARG A 219 26.92 -10.67 12.38
CA ARG A 219 25.84 -11.63 12.57
C ARG A 219 25.45 -12.35 11.27
N ALA A 220 26.45 -12.87 10.55
CA ALA A 220 26.24 -13.52 9.24
C ALA A 220 25.24 -14.67 9.23
N GLY A 221 24.96 -15.30 10.38
CA GLY A 221 23.94 -16.34 10.53
C GLY A 221 22.50 -15.83 10.70
N ALA A 222 22.28 -14.53 10.89
CA ALA A 222 20.96 -13.96 11.07
C ALA A 222 20.16 -13.96 9.75
N LEU A 223 18.83 -14.10 9.86
CA LEU A 223 17.93 -14.17 8.70
C LEU A 223 18.09 -12.94 7.81
N GLU A 224 18.10 -11.76 8.38
CA GLU A 224 18.17 -10.49 7.68
C GLU A 224 19.45 -10.37 6.84
N ASN A 225 20.58 -10.87 7.37
CA ASN A 225 21.86 -10.89 6.65
C ASN A 225 21.99 -12.04 5.65
N ARG A 226 21.12 -13.05 5.72
CA ARG A 226 21.10 -14.19 4.79
C ARG A 226 20.04 -14.08 3.73
N MET A 227 19.07 -13.21 3.89
CA MET A 227 17.98 -13.02 2.95
C MET A 227 18.48 -12.32 1.68
N THR A 228 18.49 -13.06 0.57
CA THR A 228 18.90 -12.57 -0.75
C THR A 228 17.74 -12.34 -1.68
N ALA A 229 16.55 -12.89 -1.37
CA ALA A 229 15.35 -12.73 -2.17
C ALA A 229 14.10 -12.65 -1.30
N ALA A 230 13.08 -11.94 -1.79
CA ALA A 230 11.77 -11.85 -1.17
C ALA A 230 10.66 -11.98 -2.21
N CYS A 231 9.49 -12.46 -1.78
CA CYS A 231 8.28 -12.46 -2.59
C CYS A 231 7.46 -11.23 -2.24
N LEU A 232 7.20 -10.36 -3.22
CA LEU A 232 6.34 -9.19 -3.10
C LEU A 232 4.96 -9.56 -3.63
N ILE A 233 4.02 -9.70 -2.71
CA ILE A 233 2.64 -10.06 -3.01
C ILE A 233 1.79 -8.78 -2.88
N PRO A 234 0.91 -8.48 -3.86
CA PRO A 234 0.02 -7.33 -3.75
C PRO A 234 -0.90 -7.54 -2.54
N GLY A 235 -1.03 -6.50 -1.72
CA GLY A 235 -2.02 -6.48 -0.65
C GLY A 235 -3.43 -6.30 -1.19
N ALA A 236 -4.27 -5.58 -0.48
CA ALA A 236 -5.55 -5.13 -0.99
C ALA A 236 -5.35 -3.87 -1.84
N GLY A 237 -5.90 -3.87 -3.05
CA GLY A 237 -5.95 -2.68 -3.90
C GLY A 237 -5.25 -2.80 -5.24
N GLU A 238 -5.81 -2.07 -6.17
CA GLU A 238 -5.49 -2.09 -7.59
C GLU A 238 -4.27 -1.25 -7.95
N PHE A 239 -3.80 -0.39 -7.01
CA PHE A 239 -2.69 0.55 -7.18
C PHE A 239 -1.55 0.32 -6.19
N VAL A 240 -1.52 -0.82 -5.51
CA VAL A 240 -0.50 -1.13 -4.48
C VAL A 240 0.93 -1.14 -5.01
N TYR A 241 1.10 -1.29 -6.32
CA TYR A 241 2.39 -1.30 -7.00
C TYR A 241 2.76 0.03 -7.64
N ALA A 242 1.90 1.05 -7.56
CA ALA A 242 2.22 2.38 -8.07
C ALA A 242 3.22 3.12 -7.16
N GLU A 243 4.20 3.79 -7.78
CA GLU A 243 5.06 4.77 -7.11
C GLU A 243 4.39 6.15 -7.04
N ASP A 244 3.48 6.44 -7.97
CA ASP A 244 2.63 7.63 -7.90
C ASP A 244 1.56 7.44 -6.83
N ILE A 245 1.26 8.52 -6.11
CA ILE A 245 0.13 8.51 -5.16
C ILE A 245 -1.16 8.61 -5.97
N VAL A 246 -1.93 7.53 -5.95
CA VAL A 246 -3.23 7.44 -6.62
C VAL A 246 -4.34 7.74 -5.63
N ALA A 247 -5.29 8.56 -6.06
CA ALA A 247 -6.44 8.92 -5.27
C ALA A 247 -7.75 8.62 -6.04
N ALA A 248 -8.82 8.35 -5.31
CA ALA A 248 -10.15 8.17 -5.85
C ALA A 248 -11.06 9.30 -5.38
N ASP A 249 -11.99 9.73 -6.25
CA ASP A 249 -13.09 10.59 -5.89
C ASP A 249 -14.19 9.74 -5.22
N ASP A 250 -14.66 10.15 -4.04
CA ASP A 250 -15.76 9.48 -3.33
C ASP A 250 -17.16 9.92 -3.81
N GLY A 251 -17.22 10.81 -4.80
CA GLY A 251 -18.47 11.39 -5.31
C GLY A 251 -19.13 12.44 -4.39
N ALA A 252 -18.55 12.67 -3.19
CA ALA A 252 -19.00 13.68 -2.25
C ALA A 252 -18.05 14.90 -2.18
N GLY A 253 -17.05 14.94 -3.06
CA GLY A 253 -16.03 16.00 -3.10
C GLY A 253 -14.85 15.74 -2.16
N THR A 254 -14.74 14.53 -1.60
CA THR A 254 -13.59 14.09 -0.81
C THR A 254 -12.71 13.17 -1.63
N THR A 255 -11.43 13.32 -1.48
CA THR A 255 -10.42 12.49 -2.14
C THR A 255 -9.93 11.40 -1.18
N LEU A 256 -9.97 10.15 -1.61
CA LEU A 256 -9.47 9.00 -0.86
C LEU A 256 -8.19 8.46 -1.50
N VAL A 257 -7.09 8.57 -0.79
CA VAL A 257 -5.80 8.00 -1.23
C VAL A 257 -5.89 6.48 -1.25
N GLN A 258 -5.38 5.85 -2.31
CA GLN A 258 -5.50 4.42 -2.57
C GLN A 258 -4.24 3.62 -2.20
N ASN A 259 -3.08 4.25 -2.16
CA ASN A 259 -1.78 3.58 -2.02
C ASN A 259 -0.72 4.37 -1.25
N ALA A 260 -1.13 5.24 -0.31
CA ALA A 260 -0.22 5.93 0.59
C ALA A 260 -0.83 5.94 2.01
N HIS A 261 -0.58 4.87 2.77
CA HIS A 261 -1.12 4.62 4.11
C HIS A 261 -0.02 4.63 5.18
N ASN A 262 1.07 5.34 4.92
CA ASN A 262 2.24 5.44 5.79
C ASN A 262 2.49 6.89 6.22
N ALA A 263 3.27 7.07 7.29
CA ALA A 263 3.54 8.40 7.86
C ALA A 263 4.58 9.21 7.07
N ALA A 264 5.23 8.60 6.07
CA ALA A 264 6.22 9.30 5.25
C ALA A 264 5.58 10.08 4.08
N GLY A 265 4.27 9.91 3.87
CA GLY A 265 3.55 10.59 2.78
C GLY A 265 3.98 10.16 1.37
N VAL A 266 4.61 9.00 1.25
CA VAL A 266 5.04 8.40 -0.03
C VAL A 266 4.17 7.20 -0.36
N ALA A 267 4.23 6.72 -1.60
CA ALA A 267 3.53 5.50 -2.01
C ALA A 267 3.94 4.29 -1.14
N ASP A 268 2.99 3.41 -0.83
CA ASP A 268 3.22 2.25 0.05
C ASP A 268 4.27 1.29 -0.52
N LEU A 269 4.36 1.15 -1.86
CA LEU A 269 5.43 0.41 -2.51
C LEU A 269 6.81 0.96 -2.14
N THR A 270 6.99 2.27 -2.29
CA THR A 270 8.26 2.96 -1.98
C THR A 270 8.63 2.76 -0.52
N ALA A 271 7.71 3.03 0.41
CA ALA A 271 7.93 2.82 1.84
C ALA A 271 8.27 1.36 2.19
N SER A 272 7.57 0.40 1.57
CA SER A 272 7.79 -1.03 1.80
C SER A 272 9.15 -1.50 1.29
N LEU A 273 9.57 -1.05 0.12
CA LEU A 273 10.89 -1.40 -0.43
C LEU A 273 12.03 -0.77 0.37
N ASP A 274 11.88 0.48 0.81
CA ASP A 274 12.87 1.14 1.67
C ASP A 274 13.04 0.41 3.00
N GLN A 275 11.93 0.00 3.63
CA GLN A 275 11.94 -0.78 4.87
C GLN A 275 12.56 -2.16 4.66
N LEU A 276 12.24 -2.84 3.57
CA LEU A 276 12.75 -4.16 3.24
C LEU A 276 14.27 -4.13 3.05
N GLN A 277 14.78 -3.19 2.23
CA GLN A 277 16.22 -3.04 2.01
C GLN A 277 16.97 -2.57 3.27
N ALA A 278 16.33 -1.75 4.11
CA ALA A 278 16.90 -1.33 5.38
C ALA A 278 17.07 -2.50 6.37
N LEU A 279 16.21 -3.51 6.33
CA LEU A 279 16.28 -4.70 7.19
C LEU A 279 17.12 -5.83 6.58
N ALA A 280 17.08 -5.99 5.27
CA ALA A 280 17.75 -7.07 4.54
C ALA A 280 18.80 -6.49 3.58
N PRO A 281 20.00 -6.13 4.08
CA PRO A 281 21.01 -5.40 3.30
C PRO A 281 21.59 -6.22 2.13
N ASN A 282 21.43 -7.55 2.14
CA ASN A 282 21.90 -8.45 1.09
C ASN A 282 20.80 -8.85 0.10
N LEU A 283 19.62 -8.22 0.19
CA LEU A 283 18.53 -8.47 -0.75
C LEU A 283 18.98 -8.08 -2.17
N SER A 284 18.89 -9.01 -3.09
CA SER A 284 19.31 -8.84 -4.48
C SER A 284 18.24 -9.19 -5.50
N ALA A 285 17.15 -9.84 -5.10
CA ALA A 285 16.08 -10.25 -6.00
C ALA A 285 14.70 -10.14 -5.33
N VAL A 286 13.68 -9.87 -6.15
CA VAL A 286 12.28 -9.84 -5.72
C VAL A 286 11.42 -10.60 -6.72
N SER A 287 10.56 -11.49 -6.20
CA SER A 287 9.47 -12.08 -6.98
C SER A 287 8.26 -11.15 -6.91
N LEU A 288 7.90 -10.53 -8.04
CA LEU A 288 6.75 -9.65 -8.18
C LEU A 288 5.52 -10.45 -8.61
N VAL A 289 4.53 -10.58 -7.75
CA VAL A 289 3.32 -11.35 -7.99
C VAL A 289 2.19 -10.43 -8.46
N THR A 290 1.53 -10.80 -9.55
CA THR A 290 0.27 -10.18 -10.02
C THR A 290 -0.73 -11.27 -10.33
N GLY A 291 -2.04 -10.99 -10.27
CA GLY A 291 -3.00 -12.05 -10.46
C GLY A 291 -4.28 -11.65 -11.17
N TRP A 292 -4.81 -12.62 -11.95
CA TRP A 292 -6.15 -12.59 -12.50
C TRP A 292 -7.01 -13.66 -11.82
N PHE A 293 -8.30 -13.68 -12.12
CA PHE A 293 -9.30 -14.49 -11.43
C PHE A 293 -9.88 -15.57 -12.34
N GLY A 294 -9.79 -16.81 -11.88
CA GLY A 294 -10.44 -17.97 -12.51
C GLY A 294 -11.86 -18.17 -11.95
N SER A 295 -12.78 -18.59 -12.80
CA SER A 295 -14.21 -18.62 -12.49
C SER A 295 -14.78 -20.02 -12.22
N ASP A 296 -14.06 -21.11 -12.52
CA ASP A 296 -14.57 -22.48 -12.45
C ASP A 296 -13.43 -23.49 -12.25
N LEU A 297 -13.70 -24.60 -11.58
CA LEU A 297 -12.75 -25.72 -11.44
C LEU A 297 -12.75 -26.64 -12.67
N ARG A 298 -13.78 -26.58 -13.53
CA ARG A 298 -13.84 -27.33 -14.77
C ARG A 298 -13.05 -26.56 -15.85
N ALA A 299 -12.06 -27.22 -16.43
CA ALA A 299 -11.11 -26.60 -17.34
C ALA A 299 -11.77 -25.87 -18.53
N ASP A 300 -12.75 -26.52 -19.18
CA ASP A 300 -13.45 -25.97 -20.34
C ASP A 300 -14.51 -24.90 -20.02
N HIS A 301 -14.78 -24.67 -18.74
CA HIS A 301 -15.69 -23.63 -18.27
C HIS A 301 -14.96 -22.47 -17.58
N CYS A 302 -13.67 -22.64 -17.25
CA CYS A 302 -12.89 -21.65 -16.54
C CYS A 302 -12.50 -20.48 -17.44
N THR A 303 -12.94 -19.28 -17.11
CA THR A 303 -12.41 -18.04 -17.69
C THR A 303 -11.42 -17.40 -16.75
N VAL A 304 -10.36 -16.77 -17.30
CA VAL A 304 -9.31 -16.11 -16.55
C VAL A 304 -9.34 -14.61 -16.89
N LYS A 305 -9.75 -13.77 -15.95
CA LYS A 305 -9.99 -12.34 -16.17
C LYS A 305 -9.32 -11.46 -15.13
N PRO A 306 -8.86 -10.25 -15.50
CA PRO A 306 -8.47 -9.26 -14.52
C PRO A 306 -9.70 -8.74 -13.77
N GLY A 307 -9.57 -8.48 -12.49
CA GLY A 307 -10.69 -8.09 -11.63
C GLY A 307 -10.48 -6.78 -10.89
N VAL A 308 -11.58 -6.19 -10.47
CA VAL A 308 -11.64 -4.95 -9.68
C VAL A 308 -12.49 -5.13 -8.43
N GLU A 309 -12.20 -4.37 -7.38
CA GLU A 309 -12.98 -4.37 -6.14
C GLU A 309 -14.33 -3.65 -6.31
N THR A 310 -14.38 -2.68 -7.22
CA THR A 310 -15.59 -1.92 -7.59
C THR A 310 -15.46 -1.40 -9.02
N ASP A 311 -16.55 -1.42 -9.76
CA ASP A 311 -16.65 -1.03 -11.16
C ASP A 311 -16.89 0.48 -11.39
N THR A 312 -17.19 1.24 -10.33
CA THR A 312 -17.59 2.66 -10.40
C THR A 312 -16.57 3.65 -9.85
N LYS A 313 -15.42 3.19 -9.40
CA LYS A 313 -14.35 4.05 -8.84
C LYS A 313 -13.65 4.85 -9.95
N ASN A 314 -13.58 6.17 -9.82
CA ASN A 314 -12.76 7.06 -10.65
C ASN A 314 -11.46 7.37 -9.92
N THR A 315 -10.33 7.21 -10.58
CA THR A 315 -9.01 7.38 -9.96
C THR A 315 -8.13 8.33 -10.77
N TYR A 316 -7.18 9.02 -10.11
CA TYR A 316 -6.19 9.89 -10.74
C TYR A 316 -4.87 9.84 -9.95
N PRO A 317 -3.69 10.12 -10.53
CA PRO A 317 -3.45 10.52 -11.93
C PRO A 317 -3.59 9.37 -12.93
N GLN A 318 -3.75 8.13 -12.48
CA GLN A 318 -3.93 6.97 -13.36
C GLN A 318 -5.30 6.33 -13.17
N ASP A 319 -5.92 5.97 -14.30
CA ASP A 319 -7.10 5.12 -14.32
C ASP A 319 -6.69 3.65 -14.32
N TRP A 320 -7.55 2.80 -13.73
CA TRP A 320 -7.31 1.37 -13.78
C TRP A 320 -7.56 0.81 -15.18
N SER A 321 -6.55 0.16 -15.73
CA SER A 321 -6.66 -0.62 -16.96
C SER A 321 -5.70 -1.81 -16.91
N VAL A 322 -6.14 -2.96 -17.39
CA VAL A 322 -5.35 -4.18 -17.53
C VAL A 322 -5.68 -4.85 -18.86
N ASN A 323 -4.68 -5.10 -19.70
CA ASN A 323 -4.85 -5.76 -20.99
C ASN A 323 -5.84 -5.04 -21.94
N GLY A 324 -5.97 -3.72 -21.83
CA GLY A 324 -6.94 -2.92 -22.55
C GLY A 324 -8.38 -3.00 -22.03
N VAL A 325 -8.60 -3.72 -20.92
CA VAL A 325 -9.88 -3.76 -20.21
C VAL A 325 -9.94 -2.58 -19.25
N VAL A 326 -11.00 -1.80 -19.32
CA VAL A 326 -11.26 -0.71 -18.38
C VAL A 326 -12.07 -1.23 -17.18
N ARG A 327 -12.07 -0.48 -16.08
CA ARG A 327 -12.73 -0.84 -14.83
C ARG A 327 -14.18 -1.33 -15.00
N ALA A 328 -14.99 -0.63 -15.78
CA ALA A 328 -16.41 -0.95 -15.99
C ALA A 328 -16.65 -2.31 -16.67
N ASP A 329 -15.67 -2.82 -17.43
CA ASP A 329 -15.75 -4.09 -18.15
C ASP A 329 -14.97 -5.23 -17.47
N ALA A 330 -14.33 -4.94 -16.33
CA ALA A 330 -13.54 -5.90 -15.58
C ALA A 330 -14.42 -6.89 -14.81
N HIS A 331 -13.82 -8.01 -14.40
CA HIS A 331 -14.46 -8.92 -13.45
C HIS A 331 -14.62 -8.22 -12.09
N LEU A 332 -15.87 -8.12 -11.61
CA LEU A 332 -16.13 -7.63 -10.26
C LEU A 332 -15.84 -8.75 -9.26
N VAL A 333 -14.85 -8.56 -8.41
CA VAL A 333 -14.45 -9.54 -7.39
C VAL A 333 -15.62 -9.80 -6.43
N SER A 334 -15.83 -11.07 -6.10
CA SER A 334 -16.89 -11.50 -5.19
C SER A 334 -16.72 -10.90 -3.79
N ARG A 335 -17.76 -10.95 -2.97
CA ARG A 335 -17.77 -10.30 -1.65
C ARG A 335 -18.00 -11.31 -0.53
N VAL A 336 -17.29 -11.11 0.58
CA VAL A 336 -17.49 -11.81 1.86
C VAL A 336 -17.84 -10.75 2.90
N ASP A 337 -18.97 -10.92 3.58
CA ASP A 337 -19.45 -9.97 4.60
C ASP A 337 -19.48 -8.51 4.10
N GLY A 338 -19.89 -8.32 2.85
CA GLY A 338 -19.99 -7.00 2.21
C GLY A 338 -18.66 -6.37 1.77
N LYS A 339 -17.51 -7.02 2.03
CA LYS A 339 -16.17 -6.58 1.58
C LYS A 339 -15.69 -7.41 0.40
N PRO A 340 -14.86 -6.87 -0.51
CA PRO A 340 -14.23 -7.66 -1.57
C PRO A 340 -13.45 -8.84 -0.97
N ALA A 341 -13.61 -10.03 -1.58
CA ALA A 341 -12.92 -11.25 -1.14
C ALA A 341 -11.42 -11.21 -1.45
N TYR A 342 -11.04 -10.46 -2.48
CA TYR A 342 -9.67 -10.21 -2.88
C TYR A 342 -9.49 -8.72 -3.15
N GLY A 343 -8.26 -8.20 -3.09
CA GLY A 343 -7.89 -6.98 -3.78
C GLY A 343 -8.03 -7.16 -5.30
N GLY A 344 -8.27 -6.09 -6.05
CA GLY A 344 -8.32 -6.17 -7.51
C GLY A 344 -6.95 -6.51 -8.13
N THR A 345 -6.94 -6.81 -9.41
CA THR A 345 -5.72 -6.92 -10.20
C THR A 345 -4.98 -5.57 -10.19
N PRO A 346 -3.67 -5.52 -9.87
CA PRO A 346 -2.89 -4.30 -10.03
C PRO A 346 -2.96 -3.78 -11.47
N SER A 347 -3.15 -2.46 -11.65
CA SER A 347 -3.19 -1.83 -12.98
C SER A 347 -1.88 -2.07 -13.74
N ASP A 348 -1.95 -2.13 -15.07
CA ASP A 348 -0.76 -2.32 -15.91
C ASP A 348 0.30 -1.24 -15.63
N GLU A 349 -0.12 0.01 -15.47
CA GLU A 349 0.78 1.13 -15.18
C GLU A 349 1.45 0.97 -13.81
N SER A 350 0.70 0.54 -12.78
CA SER A 350 1.30 0.29 -11.47
C SER A 350 2.33 -0.85 -11.50
N VAL A 351 2.08 -1.89 -12.28
CA VAL A 351 3.04 -2.99 -12.48
C VAL A 351 4.30 -2.51 -13.18
N VAL A 352 4.18 -1.66 -14.21
CA VAL A 352 5.33 -1.03 -14.89
C VAL A 352 6.16 -0.22 -13.92
N GLN A 353 5.51 0.61 -13.08
CA GLN A 353 6.18 1.41 -12.06
C GLN A 353 6.90 0.51 -11.03
N ALA A 354 6.28 -0.59 -10.59
CA ALA A 354 6.93 -1.54 -9.67
C ALA A 354 8.19 -2.19 -10.28
N ILE A 355 8.14 -2.61 -11.55
CA ILE A 355 9.31 -3.17 -12.24
C ILE A 355 10.42 -2.12 -12.32
N ALA A 356 10.10 -0.88 -12.66
CA ALA A 356 11.06 0.22 -12.73
C ALA A 356 11.67 0.52 -11.34
N ALA A 357 10.83 0.60 -10.29
CA ALA A 357 11.26 0.84 -8.92
C ALA A 357 12.23 -0.23 -8.40
N LEU A 358 11.94 -1.50 -8.66
CA LEU A 358 12.80 -2.63 -8.28
C LEU A 358 14.15 -2.57 -9.00
N LYS A 359 14.14 -2.33 -10.33
CA LYS A 359 15.36 -2.20 -11.13
C LYS A 359 16.20 -0.99 -10.73
N ALA A 360 15.58 0.15 -10.45
CA ALA A 360 16.28 1.37 -9.98
C ALA A 360 17.00 1.13 -8.64
N ARG A 361 16.50 0.20 -7.82
CA ARG A 361 17.13 -0.22 -6.56
C ARG A 361 18.21 -1.31 -6.74
N GLY A 362 18.52 -1.69 -7.97
CA GLY A 362 19.50 -2.73 -8.29
C GLY A 362 19.01 -4.16 -8.00
N LEU A 363 17.71 -4.36 -7.85
CA LEU A 363 17.13 -5.67 -7.59
C LEU A 363 16.79 -6.40 -8.87
N GLN A 364 17.10 -7.68 -8.91
CA GLN A 364 16.64 -8.58 -9.97
C GLN A 364 15.14 -8.86 -9.79
N VAL A 365 14.42 -8.95 -10.91
CA VAL A 365 12.96 -9.12 -10.91
C VAL A 365 12.60 -10.49 -11.46
N MET A 366 11.91 -11.30 -10.65
CA MET A 366 11.17 -12.47 -11.10
C MET A 366 9.68 -12.10 -11.21
N PHE A 367 9.13 -12.12 -12.40
CA PHE A 367 7.72 -11.83 -12.60
C PHE A 367 6.89 -13.11 -12.48
N ALA A 368 5.85 -13.08 -11.65
CA ALA A 368 5.04 -14.26 -11.32
C ALA A 368 3.54 -13.99 -11.54
N PRO A 369 3.02 -14.21 -12.75
CA PRO A 369 1.58 -14.22 -12.98
C PRO A 369 0.91 -15.30 -12.14
N PHE A 370 -0.14 -14.93 -11.41
CA PHE A 370 -0.81 -15.79 -10.45
C PHE A 370 -2.32 -15.90 -10.76
N LEU A 371 -2.85 -17.10 -10.66
CA LEU A 371 -4.26 -17.36 -10.86
C LEU A 371 -4.95 -17.52 -9.50
N PHE A 372 -5.82 -16.57 -9.15
CA PHE A 372 -6.74 -16.67 -8.03
C PHE A 372 -8.03 -17.32 -8.48
N MET A 373 -8.72 -18.04 -7.60
CA MET A 373 -10.01 -18.65 -7.91
C MET A 373 -11.12 -17.87 -7.21
N ASP A 374 -11.84 -17.05 -7.94
CA ASP A 374 -12.94 -16.25 -7.39
C ASP A 374 -14.29 -16.99 -7.56
N ILE A 375 -14.44 -18.05 -6.80
CA ILE A 375 -15.62 -18.88 -6.71
C ILE A 375 -16.23 -18.67 -5.31
N PRO A 376 -17.30 -17.87 -5.16
CA PRO A 376 -17.85 -17.56 -3.85
C PRO A 376 -18.62 -18.73 -3.24
N SER A 377 -18.83 -18.67 -1.94
CA SER A 377 -19.72 -19.60 -1.24
C SER A 377 -21.16 -19.50 -1.80
N GLY A 378 -21.85 -20.63 -1.84
CA GLY A 378 -23.22 -20.68 -2.36
C GLY A 378 -23.32 -20.61 -3.88
N ASN A 379 -22.20 -20.81 -4.61
CA ASN A 379 -22.21 -20.93 -6.06
C ASN A 379 -23.04 -22.16 -6.52
N ALA A 380 -23.48 -22.15 -7.77
CA ALA A 380 -24.23 -23.24 -8.39
C ALA A 380 -23.40 -23.98 -9.46
N LEU A 381 -22.06 -23.96 -9.31
CA LEU A 381 -21.14 -24.57 -10.26
C LEU A 381 -20.99 -26.08 -9.97
N PRO A 382 -21.18 -26.97 -10.96
CA PRO A 382 -20.93 -28.40 -10.77
C PRO A 382 -19.49 -28.69 -10.36
N ASP A 383 -19.31 -29.50 -9.30
CA ASP A 383 -17.99 -29.89 -8.83
C ASP A 383 -17.46 -31.09 -9.64
N PRO A 384 -16.36 -30.96 -10.39
CA PRO A 384 -15.84 -32.04 -11.23
C PRO A 384 -15.39 -33.26 -10.42
N TYR A 385 -15.12 -33.13 -9.14
CA TYR A 385 -14.64 -34.22 -8.29
C TYR A 385 -15.76 -35.05 -7.65
N THR A 386 -16.91 -34.42 -7.39
CA THR A 386 -18.02 -35.08 -6.68
C THR A 386 -19.28 -35.21 -7.52
N GLY A 387 -19.39 -34.47 -8.63
CA GLY A 387 -20.62 -34.34 -9.41
C GLY A 387 -21.71 -33.55 -8.66
N GLY A 388 -21.40 -32.95 -7.51
CA GLY A 388 -22.32 -32.07 -6.78
C GLY A 388 -22.57 -30.75 -7.49
N GLY A 389 -23.65 -30.05 -7.14
CA GLY A 389 -24.06 -28.79 -7.76
C GLY A 389 -23.34 -27.55 -7.22
N THR A 390 -22.31 -27.70 -6.39
CA THR A 390 -21.61 -26.59 -5.72
C THR A 390 -20.13 -26.90 -5.61
N GLN A 391 -19.28 -26.02 -6.13
CA GLN A 391 -17.82 -26.09 -5.94
C GLN A 391 -17.43 -25.48 -4.58
N ALA A 392 -16.27 -25.88 -4.06
CA ALA A 392 -15.70 -25.28 -2.85
C ALA A 392 -15.49 -23.78 -3.04
N ALA A 393 -15.75 -22.99 -1.98
CA ALA A 393 -15.51 -21.57 -2.02
C ALA A 393 -14.00 -21.27 -2.03
N TYR A 394 -13.57 -20.35 -2.89
CA TYR A 394 -12.19 -19.87 -3.03
C TYR A 394 -11.18 -21.00 -3.10
N PRO A 395 -11.37 -21.99 -4.00
CA PRO A 395 -10.53 -23.16 -4.03
C PRO A 395 -9.12 -22.84 -4.52
N TRP A 396 -8.19 -23.69 -4.16
CA TRP A 396 -6.85 -23.65 -4.74
C TRP A 396 -6.87 -23.96 -6.24
N ARG A 397 -6.18 -23.15 -7.08
CA ARG A 397 -6.07 -23.29 -8.54
C ARG A 397 -5.59 -24.66 -8.99
N GLY A 398 -4.79 -25.35 -8.16
CA GLY A 398 -4.35 -26.73 -8.42
C GLY A 398 -5.46 -27.77 -8.46
N ARG A 399 -6.72 -27.34 -8.20
CA ARG A 399 -7.91 -28.16 -8.36
C ARG A 399 -8.61 -28.00 -9.71
N ILE A 400 -8.18 -27.07 -10.56
CA ILE A 400 -8.73 -26.99 -11.92
C ILE A 400 -8.36 -28.29 -12.63
N THR A 401 -9.35 -28.95 -13.27
CA THR A 401 -9.18 -30.26 -13.91
C THR A 401 -10.21 -30.47 -15.01
N CYS A 402 -10.11 -31.58 -15.74
CA CYS A 402 -11.17 -32.01 -16.65
C CYS A 402 -12.48 -32.34 -15.91
N ASP A 403 -13.58 -32.28 -16.60
CA ASP A 403 -14.92 -32.57 -16.05
C ASP A 403 -15.57 -33.78 -16.76
N PRO A 404 -15.91 -34.82 -16.00
CA PRO A 404 -15.56 -35.14 -14.60
C PRO A 404 -14.06 -35.35 -14.37
N ALA A 405 -13.59 -35.12 -13.12
CA ALA A 405 -12.18 -35.25 -12.76
C ALA A 405 -11.61 -36.68 -12.95
N PRO A 406 -10.28 -36.85 -13.10
CA PRO A 406 -9.67 -38.18 -13.18
C PRO A 406 -10.10 -39.09 -12.02
N GLY A 407 -10.52 -40.31 -12.33
CA GLY A 407 -11.02 -41.30 -11.37
C GLY A 407 -12.52 -41.21 -11.05
N VAL A 408 -13.21 -40.18 -11.53
CA VAL A 408 -14.68 -40.07 -11.46
C VAL A 408 -15.31 -40.78 -12.64
N ALA A 409 -16.47 -41.39 -12.47
CA ALA A 409 -17.19 -42.06 -13.55
C ALA A 409 -17.52 -41.10 -14.68
N GLY A 410 -17.23 -41.49 -15.93
CA GLY A 410 -17.42 -40.64 -17.10
C GLY A 410 -16.30 -39.64 -17.37
N SER A 411 -15.21 -39.67 -16.58
CA SER A 411 -14.06 -38.80 -16.79
C SER A 411 -13.50 -38.92 -18.20
N PRO A 412 -13.17 -37.79 -18.88
CA PRO A 412 -12.47 -37.79 -20.15
C PRO A 412 -10.97 -38.10 -20.02
N ASP A 413 -10.44 -38.24 -18.78
CA ASP A 413 -9.02 -38.59 -18.57
C ASP A 413 -8.62 -39.79 -19.44
N ARG A 414 -7.45 -39.71 -20.09
CA ARG A 414 -6.89 -40.65 -21.07
C ARG A 414 -7.61 -40.68 -22.41
N THR A 415 -8.37 -39.69 -22.76
CA THR A 415 -9.03 -39.56 -24.06
C THR A 415 -8.76 -38.21 -24.72
N ALA A 416 -9.00 -38.09 -26.03
CA ALA A 416 -8.90 -36.84 -26.74
C ALA A 416 -9.86 -35.73 -26.22
N ALA A 417 -10.94 -36.12 -25.53
CA ALA A 417 -11.84 -35.16 -24.90
C ALA A 417 -11.16 -34.39 -23.75
N ALA A 418 -10.23 -35.01 -23.04
CA ALA A 418 -9.42 -34.32 -22.04
C ALA A 418 -8.54 -33.23 -22.70
N THR A 419 -7.92 -33.52 -23.84
CA THR A 419 -7.17 -32.51 -24.62
C THR A 419 -8.07 -31.31 -24.95
N ALA A 420 -9.26 -31.53 -25.46
CA ALA A 420 -10.18 -30.44 -25.83
C ALA A 420 -10.54 -29.54 -24.65
N GLN A 421 -10.78 -30.11 -23.46
CA GLN A 421 -11.05 -29.33 -22.25
C GLN A 421 -9.83 -28.54 -21.77
N ILE A 422 -8.64 -29.15 -21.82
CA ILE A 422 -7.39 -28.48 -21.47
C ILE A 422 -7.09 -27.33 -22.46
N ASP A 423 -7.25 -27.57 -23.76
CA ASP A 423 -7.06 -26.54 -24.78
C ASP A 423 -8.01 -25.36 -24.58
N ALA A 424 -9.27 -25.62 -24.20
CA ALA A 424 -10.23 -24.58 -23.86
C ALA A 424 -9.79 -23.73 -22.67
N PHE A 425 -9.20 -24.33 -21.62
CA PHE A 425 -8.63 -23.59 -20.49
C PHE A 425 -7.47 -22.68 -20.92
N PHE A 426 -6.54 -23.22 -21.72
CA PHE A 426 -5.40 -22.43 -22.18
C PHE A 426 -5.83 -21.32 -23.15
N GLY A 427 -6.82 -21.54 -23.98
CA GLY A 427 -7.28 -20.59 -24.99
C GLY A 427 -6.35 -20.47 -26.18
N GLY A 428 -6.74 -19.63 -27.15
CA GLY A 428 -6.06 -19.47 -28.44
C GLY A 428 -5.13 -18.25 -28.53
N ALA A 429 -4.85 -17.56 -27.43
CA ALA A 429 -4.02 -16.36 -27.45
C ALA A 429 -2.60 -16.67 -27.95
N THR A 430 -2.09 -15.84 -28.87
CA THR A 430 -0.74 -15.91 -29.44
C THR A 430 0.02 -14.61 -29.21
N PRO A 431 1.37 -14.61 -29.26
CA PRO A 431 2.15 -13.38 -29.12
C PRO A 431 1.74 -12.24 -30.04
N SER A 432 1.36 -12.53 -31.27
CA SER A 432 0.93 -11.53 -32.27
C SER A 432 -0.47 -10.94 -32.03
N GLY A 433 -1.25 -11.52 -31.11
CA GLY A 433 -2.60 -11.05 -30.79
C GLY A 433 -2.64 -9.82 -29.86
N PHE A 434 -1.48 -9.32 -29.44
CA PHE A 434 -1.38 -8.17 -28.54
C PHE A 434 -0.88 -6.94 -29.28
N ALA A 435 -1.53 -5.79 -28.99
CA ALA A 435 -1.06 -4.49 -29.41
C ALA A 435 -0.27 -3.85 -28.26
N VAL A 436 0.98 -3.45 -28.55
CA VAL A 436 1.89 -2.82 -27.57
C VAL A 436 2.14 -1.38 -28.03
N ASN A 437 1.86 -0.41 -27.14
CA ASN A 437 2.09 1.02 -27.39
C ASN A 437 2.75 1.64 -26.14
N GLY A 438 4.07 1.86 -26.21
CA GLY A 438 4.85 2.20 -25.03
C GLY A 438 4.75 1.10 -23.99
N THR A 439 4.28 1.43 -22.79
CA THR A 439 4.03 0.48 -21.70
C THR A 439 2.58 -0.04 -21.64
N SER A 440 1.72 0.37 -22.56
CA SER A 440 0.34 -0.11 -22.65
C SER A 440 0.28 -1.37 -23.52
N VAL A 441 -0.36 -2.41 -23.00
CA VAL A 441 -0.54 -3.72 -23.67
C VAL A 441 -2.02 -4.06 -23.72
N SER A 442 -2.58 -4.25 -24.91
CA SER A 442 -3.99 -4.59 -25.11
C SER A 442 -4.16 -5.84 -25.98
N TRP A 443 -5.24 -6.57 -25.74
CA TRP A 443 -5.62 -7.75 -26.52
C TRP A 443 -6.50 -7.37 -27.70
N ALA A 444 -6.14 -7.82 -28.90
CA ALA A 444 -6.91 -7.57 -30.15
C ALA A 444 -7.71 -8.79 -30.63
N GLY A 445 -7.59 -9.94 -29.98
CA GLY A 445 -8.14 -11.22 -30.44
C GLY A 445 -9.58 -11.54 -29.99
N GLY A 446 -10.34 -10.57 -29.48
CA GLY A 446 -11.75 -10.75 -29.12
C GLY A 446 -11.98 -11.42 -27.75
N GLY A 447 -13.03 -12.25 -27.63
CA GLY A 447 -13.57 -12.79 -26.38
C GLY A 447 -12.80 -13.97 -25.77
N ASP A 448 -11.57 -14.27 -26.19
CA ASP A 448 -10.75 -15.33 -25.61
C ASP A 448 -10.28 -14.94 -24.20
N TRP A 449 -10.78 -15.61 -23.17
CA TRP A 449 -10.41 -15.43 -21.77
C TRP A 449 -9.68 -16.65 -21.20
N GLY A 450 -8.83 -17.27 -22.04
CA GLY A 450 -7.99 -18.39 -21.63
C GLY A 450 -6.75 -17.96 -20.83
N TYR A 451 -6.12 -18.95 -20.21
CA TYR A 451 -4.92 -18.79 -19.36
C TYR A 451 -3.73 -18.14 -20.12
N ARG A 452 -3.55 -18.51 -21.40
CA ARG A 452 -2.49 -17.96 -22.26
C ARG A 452 -2.58 -16.45 -22.39
N ARG A 453 -3.80 -15.89 -22.48
CA ARG A 453 -4.01 -14.45 -22.58
C ARG A 453 -3.40 -13.71 -21.38
N MET A 454 -3.60 -14.18 -20.15
CA MET A 454 -3.00 -13.61 -18.96
C MET A 454 -1.47 -13.64 -19.00
N VAL A 455 -0.90 -14.83 -19.30
CA VAL A 455 0.55 -15.01 -19.25
C VAL A 455 1.26 -14.21 -20.34
N LEU A 456 0.74 -14.23 -21.58
CA LEU A 456 1.31 -13.48 -22.69
C LEU A 456 1.13 -11.97 -22.54
N HIS A 457 0.02 -11.51 -21.97
CA HIS A 457 -0.15 -10.11 -21.59
C HIS A 457 1.00 -9.63 -20.69
N TYR A 458 1.25 -10.35 -19.60
CA TYR A 458 2.33 -9.97 -18.69
C TYR A 458 3.73 -10.15 -19.30
N ALA A 459 3.94 -11.10 -20.19
CA ALA A 459 5.19 -11.21 -20.93
C ALA A 459 5.44 -9.95 -21.78
N HIS A 460 4.42 -9.46 -22.50
CA HIS A 460 4.52 -8.22 -23.27
C HIS A 460 4.71 -7.00 -22.35
N LEU A 461 4.01 -6.92 -21.23
CA LEU A 461 4.14 -5.83 -20.26
C LEU A 461 5.55 -5.77 -19.66
N CYS A 462 6.11 -6.93 -19.30
CA CYS A 462 7.50 -7.03 -18.85
C CYS A 462 8.50 -6.61 -19.92
N ALA A 463 8.30 -7.02 -21.18
CA ALA A 463 9.15 -6.60 -22.30
C ALA A 463 9.09 -5.08 -22.50
N ALA A 464 7.88 -4.49 -22.48
CA ALA A 464 7.66 -3.05 -22.60
C ALA A 464 8.26 -2.25 -21.43
N SER A 465 8.40 -2.88 -20.24
CA SER A 465 9.04 -2.30 -19.05
C SER A 465 10.57 -2.47 -19.04
N GLY A 466 11.19 -2.86 -20.16
CA GLY A 466 12.62 -3.08 -20.28
C GLY A 466 13.12 -4.44 -19.80
N GLY A 467 12.22 -5.45 -19.75
CA GLY A 467 12.54 -6.85 -19.42
C GLY A 467 12.61 -7.14 -17.92
N VAL A 468 12.63 -8.44 -17.60
CA VAL A 468 12.78 -8.98 -16.25
C VAL A 468 13.79 -10.13 -16.28
N ASP A 469 14.38 -10.47 -15.11
CA ASP A 469 15.43 -11.51 -15.04
C ASP A 469 14.84 -12.92 -15.11
N TRP A 470 13.66 -13.13 -14.49
CA TRP A 470 12.92 -14.39 -14.54
C TRP A 470 11.44 -14.13 -14.81
N PHE A 471 10.82 -15.08 -15.47
CA PHE A 471 9.38 -15.06 -15.73
C PHE A 471 8.78 -16.45 -15.49
N LEU A 472 7.73 -16.52 -14.66
CA LEU A 472 7.01 -17.76 -14.43
C LEU A 472 5.82 -17.87 -15.38
N ILE A 473 5.73 -18.99 -16.11
CA ILE A 473 4.60 -19.26 -17.02
C ILE A 473 3.38 -19.85 -16.30
N GLY A 474 3.52 -20.13 -15.00
CA GLY A 474 2.45 -20.65 -14.17
C GLY A 474 2.96 -21.18 -12.84
N SER A 475 2.02 -21.51 -11.98
CA SER A 475 2.31 -22.11 -10.68
C SER A 475 1.20 -23.05 -10.24
N GLU A 476 1.57 -24.24 -9.74
CA GLU A 476 0.67 -25.17 -9.03
C GLU A 476 -0.61 -25.53 -9.80
N LEU A 477 -0.53 -25.86 -11.09
CA LEU A 477 -1.66 -26.30 -11.91
C LEU A 477 -1.86 -27.82 -11.85
N ARG A 478 -1.69 -28.41 -10.69
CA ARG A 478 -1.60 -29.88 -10.46
C ARG A 478 -2.74 -30.68 -11.08
N GLY A 479 -3.98 -30.23 -11.00
CA GLY A 479 -5.14 -30.94 -11.54
C GLY A 479 -5.08 -31.00 -13.07
N LEU A 480 -4.60 -29.95 -13.72
CA LEU A 480 -4.41 -29.88 -15.16
C LEU A 480 -3.18 -30.69 -15.61
N THR A 481 -2.03 -30.50 -14.94
CA THR A 481 -0.77 -31.18 -15.33
C THR A 481 -0.83 -32.70 -15.17
N ARG A 482 -1.75 -33.20 -14.34
CA ARG A 482 -1.98 -34.63 -14.13
C ARG A 482 -3.13 -35.22 -14.97
N THR A 483 -3.90 -34.40 -15.66
CA THR A 483 -4.92 -34.87 -16.63
C THR A 483 -4.22 -35.40 -17.87
N ARG A 484 -4.64 -36.60 -18.34
CA ARG A 484 -4.02 -37.33 -19.44
C ARG A 484 -4.95 -37.41 -20.65
N ASP A 485 -4.37 -37.49 -21.83
CA ASP A 485 -5.08 -37.84 -23.07
C ASP A 485 -4.67 -39.22 -23.62
N GLY A 486 -3.76 -39.89 -22.94
CA GLY A 486 -3.28 -41.23 -23.24
C GLY A 486 -2.64 -41.88 -22.01
N ALA A 487 -1.92 -42.98 -22.17
CA ALA A 487 -1.31 -43.72 -21.05
C ALA A 487 -0.28 -42.88 -20.29
N ALA A 488 0.55 -42.10 -20.97
CA ALA A 488 1.62 -41.27 -20.42
C ALA A 488 1.75 -39.94 -21.18
N SER A 489 0.67 -39.42 -21.71
CA SER A 489 0.62 -38.14 -22.44
C SER A 489 -0.23 -37.13 -21.65
N TYR A 490 0.29 -35.91 -21.52
CA TYR A 490 -0.22 -34.86 -20.65
C TYR A 490 -0.42 -33.56 -21.45
N PRO A 491 -1.65 -33.28 -21.90
CA PRO A 491 -1.92 -32.13 -22.79
C PRO A 491 -1.59 -30.78 -22.14
N ALA A 492 -1.79 -30.61 -20.84
CA ALA A 492 -1.45 -29.36 -20.16
C ALA A 492 0.06 -29.10 -20.13
N VAL A 493 0.89 -30.15 -20.00
CA VAL A 493 2.34 -30.02 -20.08
C VAL A 493 2.77 -29.62 -21.48
N ALA A 494 2.14 -30.19 -22.52
CA ALA A 494 2.38 -29.77 -23.90
C ALA A 494 2.00 -28.30 -24.13
N GLN A 495 0.86 -27.83 -23.61
CA GLN A 495 0.46 -26.42 -23.68
C GLN A 495 1.42 -25.49 -22.94
N LEU A 496 1.91 -25.88 -21.76
CA LEU A 496 2.90 -25.10 -21.00
C LEU A 496 4.24 -24.97 -21.77
N ARG A 497 4.66 -26.03 -22.49
CA ARG A 497 5.87 -25.97 -23.35
C ARG A 497 5.69 -24.97 -24.49
N VAL A 498 4.54 -25.00 -25.19
CA VAL A 498 4.22 -24.03 -26.23
C VAL A 498 4.16 -22.61 -25.65
N LEU A 499 3.54 -22.44 -24.49
CA LEU A 499 3.48 -21.16 -23.80
C LEU A 499 4.88 -20.63 -23.40
N ALA A 500 5.78 -21.51 -22.95
CA ALA A 500 7.17 -21.14 -22.65
C ALA A 500 7.92 -20.65 -23.89
N ALA A 501 7.72 -21.32 -25.03
CA ALA A 501 8.30 -20.90 -26.31
C ALA A 501 7.77 -19.53 -26.77
N ASP A 502 6.46 -19.29 -26.60
CA ASP A 502 5.85 -18.00 -26.92
C ASP A 502 6.37 -16.87 -26.00
N VAL A 503 6.47 -17.13 -24.71
CA VAL A 503 7.07 -16.18 -23.75
C VAL A 503 8.54 -15.92 -24.09
N ARG A 504 9.28 -16.94 -24.50
CA ARG A 504 10.66 -16.81 -24.98
C ARG A 504 10.77 -15.89 -26.21
N THR A 505 9.81 -16.00 -27.12
CA THR A 505 9.74 -15.14 -28.31
C THR A 505 9.53 -13.66 -27.93
N ILE A 506 8.75 -13.38 -26.88
CA ILE A 506 8.46 -12.01 -26.41
C ILE A 506 9.64 -11.46 -25.60
N LEU A 507 10.16 -12.22 -24.62
CA LEU A 507 11.13 -11.72 -23.64
C LEU A 507 12.60 -11.91 -24.07
N GLY A 508 12.83 -12.72 -25.10
CA GLY A 508 14.18 -12.99 -25.60
C GLY A 508 14.99 -13.96 -24.73
N PRO A 509 16.25 -14.24 -25.10
CA PRO A 509 17.06 -15.30 -24.48
C PRO A 509 17.63 -14.93 -23.11
N ALA A 510 17.66 -13.64 -22.73
CA ALA A 510 18.24 -13.20 -21.48
C ALA A 510 17.35 -13.52 -20.26
N THR A 511 16.04 -13.51 -20.44
CA THR A 511 15.08 -13.83 -19.36
C THR A 511 15.04 -15.33 -19.12
N LYS A 512 15.18 -15.75 -17.88
CA LYS A 512 14.98 -17.14 -17.47
C LYS A 512 13.49 -17.42 -17.34
N ILE A 513 13.01 -18.51 -17.93
CA ILE A 513 11.60 -18.91 -17.91
C ILE A 513 11.47 -20.14 -17.03
N GLY A 514 10.44 -20.18 -16.19
CA GLY A 514 10.21 -21.29 -15.28
C GLY A 514 8.73 -21.54 -15.01
N TYR A 515 8.47 -22.67 -14.37
CA TYR A 515 7.17 -23.04 -13.82
C TYR A 515 7.32 -23.35 -12.33
N ALA A 516 6.50 -22.73 -11.48
CA ALA A 516 6.52 -22.96 -10.04
C ALA A 516 5.60 -24.12 -9.69
N ALA A 517 6.10 -25.33 -9.77
CA ALA A 517 5.34 -26.55 -9.47
C ALA A 517 4.99 -26.65 -7.99
N ASP A 518 3.81 -27.20 -7.67
CA ASP A 518 3.49 -27.66 -6.34
C ASP A 518 4.43 -28.81 -5.94
N TRP A 519 4.74 -28.92 -4.64
CA TRP A 519 5.64 -29.97 -4.14
C TRP A 519 5.22 -31.38 -4.58
N SER A 520 3.93 -31.63 -4.75
CA SER A 520 3.42 -32.92 -5.21
C SER A 520 3.60 -33.14 -6.72
N GLU A 521 3.80 -32.08 -7.52
CA GLU A 521 4.05 -32.18 -8.96
C GLU A 521 5.50 -32.59 -9.29
N TYR A 522 6.45 -32.36 -8.36
CA TYR A 522 7.83 -32.84 -8.51
C TYR A 522 7.96 -34.37 -8.39
N ASN A 523 6.97 -35.02 -7.78
CA ASN A 523 6.94 -36.47 -7.69
C ASN A 523 6.32 -37.10 -8.94
N ALA A 524 6.65 -38.35 -9.20
CA ALA A 524 6.02 -39.10 -10.26
C ALA A 524 4.49 -39.16 -10.08
N HIS A 525 3.76 -39.00 -11.16
CA HIS A 525 2.33 -39.25 -11.19
C HIS A 525 2.10 -40.77 -11.15
N GLN A 526 1.60 -41.27 -10.03
CA GLN A 526 1.20 -42.66 -9.86
C GLN A 526 -0.28 -42.78 -10.15
N THR A 527 -0.66 -43.65 -11.08
CA THR A 527 -2.02 -43.82 -11.55
C THR A 527 -2.56 -45.18 -11.19
N GLY A 528 -3.87 -45.29 -10.89
CA GLY A 528 -4.50 -46.56 -10.51
C GLY A 528 -4.56 -47.58 -11.67
N ASP A 529 -4.48 -47.13 -12.91
CA ASP A 529 -4.52 -47.96 -14.13
C ASP A 529 -3.15 -48.53 -14.53
N ALA A 530 -2.06 -48.04 -13.93
CA ALA A 530 -0.71 -48.52 -14.14
C ALA A 530 0.02 -48.63 -12.78
N PRO A 531 -0.39 -49.60 -11.89
CA PRO A 531 0.21 -49.74 -10.57
C PRO A 531 1.72 -49.94 -10.63
N GLY A 532 2.49 -49.14 -9.90
CA GLY A 532 3.95 -49.16 -9.87
C GLY A 532 4.66 -48.42 -10.99
N ALA A 533 3.94 -47.88 -11.96
CA ALA A 533 4.53 -46.95 -12.95
C ALA A 533 4.82 -45.59 -12.34
N LEU A 534 6.02 -45.08 -12.57
CA LEU A 534 6.45 -43.74 -12.17
C LEU A 534 6.42 -42.81 -13.39
N LEU A 535 5.37 -42.04 -13.55
CA LEU A 535 5.23 -41.12 -14.68
C LEU A 535 5.70 -39.73 -14.26
N PHE A 536 6.91 -39.34 -14.68
CA PHE A 536 7.47 -38.01 -14.43
C PHE A 536 6.91 -37.02 -15.46
N HIS A 537 5.67 -36.59 -15.24
CA HIS A 537 4.85 -35.88 -16.20
C HIS A 537 5.38 -34.47 -16.55
N LEU A 538 6.17 -33.83 -15.66
CA LEU A 538 6.77 -32.53 -15.89
C LEU A 538 8.16 -32.61 -16.55
N ASP A 539 8.79 -33.79 -16.66
CA ASP A 539 10.13 -33.89 -17.27
C ASP A 539 10.23 -33.22 -18.63
N PRO A 540 9.24 -33.33 -19.55
CA PRO A 540 9.30 -32.63 -20.82
C PRO A 540 9.36 -31.11 -20.72
N LEU A 541 8.80 -30.53 -19.64
CA LEU A 541 8.82 -29.09 -19.39
C LEU A 541 10.20 -28.63 -18.88
N TRP A 542 10.89 -29.49 -18.11
CA TRP A 542 12.21 -29.18 -17.57
C TRP A 542 13.35 -29.38 -18.59
N ALA A 543 13.11 -30.11 -19.64
CA ALA A 543 14.10 -30.41 -20.67
C ALA A 543 14.23 -29.28 -21.71
N ASP A 544 13.28 -28.39 -21.81
CA ASP A 544 13.26 -27.24 -22.72
C ASP A 544 13.76 -25.98 -22.02
#